data_ebcff3a57e568afad8f5ec39926d733f
#
_entry.id   ebcff3a57e568afad8f5ec39926d733f
#
_cell.length_a   1.000
_cell.length_b   1.000
_cell.length_c   1.000
_cell.angle_alpha   90.00
_cell.angle_beta   90.00
_cell.angle_gamma   90.00
#
_symmetry.space_group_name_H-M   'P 1'
#
loop_
_entity.id
_entity.type
_entity.pdbx_description
1 polymer ?
#
loop_
_entity_poly.entity_id
_entity_poly.type
_entity_poly.pdbx_seq_one_letter_code
_entity_poly.pdbx_strand_id
1 'polypeptide(L)'
;ELDEDDEDELPALRKSIICKGASNGLILCPQIQNHNQADFNVVMYENGLLKSAKREKNWGNRKIAKCYKYFLQRLDQDIEESGDAVKTLLEIKSKVSKAVLVKIEVGSHAEAYTLFESLNNRGAPLTAIDLMKNLILARAERSGMTCDDCFEDWQTLLGYLTDDYSTQERFFRQYY
;
A
#
# COMPACT_ATOMS: atom_id res chain seq x y z
N GLU A 1 -27.69 -3.97 -17.01
CA GLU A 1 -27.94 -2.58 -17.40
C GLU A 1 -27.96 -1.77 -16.11
N LEU A 2 -27.12 -0.73 -16.03
CA LEU A 2 -27.10 0.21 -14.90
C LEU A 2 -28.29 1.15 -15.07
N ASP A 3 -28.97 1.49 -13.98
CA ASP A 3 -29.98 2.55 -13.98
C ASP A 3 -29.33 3.92 -14.28
N GLU A 4 -30.09 4.87 -14.85
CA GLU A 4 -29.57 6.20 -15.22
C GLU A 4 -28.89 6.91 -14.02
N ASP A 5 -29.36 6.69 -12.80
CA ASP A 5 -28.79 7.25 -11.56
C ASP A 5 -27.40 6.62 -11.24
N ASP A 6 -27.13 5.39 -11.64
CA ASP A 6 -25.85 4.71 -11.43
C ASP A 6 -24.76 5.16 -12.43
N GLU A 7 -25.15 5.60 -13.63
CA GLU A 7 -24.19 6.11 -14.62
C GLU A 7 -23.51 7.40 -14.16
N ASP A 8 -24.15 8.22 -13.34
CA ASP A 8 -23.59 9.45 -12.78
C ASP A 8 -22.61 9.18 -11.61
N GLU A 9 -22.71 8.03 -10.93
CA GLU A 9 -21.82 7.67 -9.83
C GLU A 9 -20.41 7.26 -10.28
N LEU A 10 -20.26 6.63 -11.43
CA LEU A 10 -18.95 6.19 -11.97
C LEU A 10 -18.00 7.37 -12.23
N PRO A 11 -18.41 8.49 -12.84
CA PRO A 11 -17.57 9.67 -12.97
C PRO A 11 -17.16 10.28 -11.63
N ALA A 12 -18.05 10.29 -10.64
CA ALA A 12 -17.77 10.81 -9.30
C ALA A 12 -16.73 9.92 -8.57
N LEU A 13 -16.86 8.61 -8.65
CA LEU A 13 -15.90 7.63 -8.14
C LEU A 13 -14.52 7.79 -8.80
N ARG A 14 -14.46 7.90 -10.12
CA ARG A 14 -13.22 8.16 -10.83
C ARG A 14 -12.57 9.47 -10.39
N LYS A 15 -13.34 10.54 -10.23
CA LYS A 15 -12.83 11.83 -9.73
C LYS A 15 -12.29 11.74 -8.31
N SER A 16 -12.83 10.86 -7.45
CA SER A 16 -12.35 10.68 -6.09
C SER A 16 -10.97 9.98 -6.03
N ILE A 17 -10.61 9.21 -7.06
CA ILE A 17 -9.34 8.50 -7.17
C ILE A 17 -8.30 9.34 -7.93
N ILE A 18 -8.73 10.23 -8.82
CA ILE A 18 -7.83 11.05 -9.65
C ILE A 18 -7.60 12.42 -9.01
N CYS A 19 -6.36 12.75 -8.71
CA CYS A 19 -5.95 14.06 -8.20
C CYS A 19 -5.57 15.00 -9.36
N LYS A 20 -6.25 16.13 -9.46
CA LYS A 20 -5.85 17.18 -10.40
C LYS A 20 -4.53 17.81 -9.93
N GLY A 21 -3.49 17.70 -10.74
CA GLY A 21 -2.18 18.30 -10.45
C GLY A 21 -1.12 17.36 -9.86
N ALA A 22 -1.48 16.12 -9.53
CA ALA A 22 -0.46 15.10 -9.21
C ALA A 22 0.29 14.68 -10.48
N SER A 23 1.59 14.43 -10.39
CA SER A 23 2.44 14.07 -11.56
C SER A 23 1.97 12.81 -12.26
N ASN A 24 1.34 11.87 -11.54
CA ASN A 24 0.76 10.64 -12.07
C ASN A 24 -0.79 10.70 -12.19
N GLY A 25 -1.42 11.79 -11.79
CA GLY A 25 -2.88 11.96 -11.85
C GLY A 25 -3.68 11.15 -10.82
N LEU A 26 -3.03 10.52 -9.82
CA LEU A 26 -3.70 9.71 -8.80
C LEU A 26 -3.73 10.42 -7.44
N ILE A 27 -4.85 10.31 -6.73
CA ILE A 27 -4.98 10.75 -5.33
C ILE A 27 -4.27 9.75 -4.40
N LEU A 28 -4.47 8.46 -4.64
CA LEU A 28 -3.88 7.39 -3.85
C LEU A 28 -2.56 6.97 -4.49
N CYS A 29 -1.47 7.18 -3.77
CA CYS A 29 -0.15 6.69 -4.14
C CYS A 29 0.46 5.99 -2.93
N PRO A 30 1.10 4.82 -3.11
CA PRO A 30 1.95 4.26 -2.07
C PRO A 30 3.05 5.27 -1.73
N GLN A 31 3.47 5.34 -0.49
CA GLN A 31 4.64 6.13 -0.15
C GLN A 31 5.83 5.70 -1.02
N ILE A 32 6.67 6.65 -1.42
CA ILE A 32 7.88 6.42 -2.23
C ILE A 32 8.74 5.27 -1.65
N GLN A 33 8.71 5.13 -0.35
CA GLN A 33 9.39 4.11 0.43
C GLN A 33 8.80 2.70 0.28
N ASN A 34 7.70 2.53 -0.43
CA ASN A 34 7.03 1.25 -0.54
C ASN A 34 7.40 0.56 -1.87
N HIS A 35 8.07 -0.58 -1.77
CA HIS A 35 8.42 -1.43 -2.92
C HIS A 35 7.21 -1.88 -3.75
N ASN A 36 6.00 -1.72 -3.21
CA ASN A 36 4.77 -2.03 -3.94
C ASN A 36 4.39 -1.03 -5.03
N GLN A 37 5.09 0.10 -5.18
CA GLN A 37 4.70 1.15 -6.12
C GLN A 37 4.66 0.67 -7.56
N ALA A 38 5.61 -0.16 -7.98
CA ALA A 38 5.64 -0.71 -9.34
C ALA A 38 4.39 -1.55 -9.61
N ASP A 39 4.03 -2.44 -8.71
CA ASP A 39 2.83 -3.27 -8.82
C ASP A 39 1.54 -2.44 -8.69
N PHE A 40 1.53 -1.41 -7.83
CA PHE A 40 0.42 -0.47 -7.74
C PHE A 40 0.18 0.26 -9.07
N ASN A 41 1.24 0.75 -9.72
CA ASN A 41 1.12 1.42 -11.01
C ASN A 41 0.56 0.49 -12.09
N VAL A 42 0.94 -0.79 -12.08
CA VAL A 42 0.39 -1.78 -13.01
C VAL A 42 -1.10 -2.03 -12.75
N VAL A 43 -1.49 -2.18 -11.47
CA VAL A 43 -2.92 -2.30 -11.09
C VAL A 43 -3.71 -1.09 -11.58
N MET A 44 -3.21 0.13 -11.38
CA MET A 44 -3.89 1.35 -11.84
C MET A 44 -3.96 1.43 -13.37
N TYR A 45 -2.93 0.99 -14.08
CA TYR A 45 -2.92 0.94 -15.54
C TYR A 45 -3.94 -0.07 -16.07
N GLU A 46 -3.99 -1.27 -15.51
CA GLU A 46 -4.94 -2.32 -15.90
C GLU A 46 -6.41 -1.90 -15.68
N ASN A 47 -6.66 -1.00 -14.73
CA ASN A 47 -7.98 -0.43 -14.47
C ASN A 47 -8.23 0.90 -15.20
N GLY A 48 -7.39 1.28 -16.16
CA GLY A 48 -7.57 2.48 -16.97
C GLY A 48 -7.38 3.81 -16.23
N LEU A 49 -6.74 3.79 -15.06
CA LEU A 49 -6.48 4.97 -14.23
C LEU A 49 -5.11 5.62 -14.53
N LEU A 50 -4.19 4.87 -15.13
CA LEU A 50 -2.91 5.37 -15.65
C LEU A 50 -2.77 5.09 -17.14
N LYS A 51 -2.04 5.98 -17.84
CA LYS A 51 -1.80 5.85 -19.29
C LYS A 51 -0.79 4.76 -19.64
N SER A 52 0.16 4.48 -18.74
CA SER A 52 1.17 3.46 -18.92
C SER A 52 1.71 2.98 -17.58
N ALA A 53 2.15 1.73 -17.52
CA ALA A 53 2.92 1.18 -16.42
C ALA A 53 3.86 0.11 -16.95
N LYS A 54 5.03 -0.02 -16.31
CA LYS A 54 6.02 -1.04 -16.65
C LYS A 54 5.83 -2.23 -15.71
N ARG A 55 5.61 -3.42 -16.28
CA ARG A 55 5.66 -4.67 -15.52
C ARG A 55 7.12 -5.04 -15.28
N GLU A 56 7.52 -5.12 -14.03
CA GLU A 56 8.84 -5.61 -13.64
C GLU A 56 8.87 -7.14 -13.58
N LYS A 57 10.08 -7.71 -13.50
CA LYS A 57 10.30 -9.18 -13.50
C LYS A 57 9.52 -9.88 -12.38
N ASN A 58 9.33 -9.21 -11.24
CA ASN A 58 8.66 -9.76 -10.05
C ASN A 58 7.19 -9.32 -9.92
N TRP A 59 6.55 -8.91 -11.04
CA TRP A 59 5.13 -8.58 -11.07
C TRP A 59 4.28 -9.69 -10.46
N GLY A 60 3.35 -9.29 -9.62
CA GLY A 60 2.41 -10.21 -8.98
C GLY A 60 2.91 -10.88 -7.69
N ASN A 61 4.19 -10.78 -7.37
CA ASN A 61 4.78 -11.38 -6.16
C ASN A 61 4.64 -10.47 -4.93
N ARG A 62 4.51 -9.17 -5.13
CA ARG A 62 4.40 -8.19 -4.06
C ARG A 62 3.01 -8.18 -3.41
N LYS A 63 2.95 -7.70 -2.16
CA LYS A 63 1.73 -7.71 -1.35
C LYS A 63 0.56 -6.97 -2.01
N ILE A 64 0.82 -5.85 -2.70
CA ILE A 64 -0.26 -5.06 -3.34
C ILE A 64 -0.94 -5.83 -4.46
N ALA A 65 -0.19 -6.52 -5.32
CA ALA A 65 -0.76 -7.32 -6.39
C ALA A 65 -1.52 -8.55 -5.85
N LYS A 66 -1.00 -9.19 -4.79
CA LYS A 66 -1.69 -10.30 -4.12
C LYS A 66 -2.99 -9.83 -3.46
N CYS A 67 -2.95 -8.67 -2.80
CA CYS A 67 -4.12 -8.05 -2.19
C CYS A 67 -5.19 -7.72 -3.25
N TYR A 68 -4.79 -7.11 -4.35
CA TYR A 68 -5.68 -6.79 -5.45
C TYR A 68 -6.37 -8.04 -6.01
N LYS A 69 -5.60 -9.10 -6.29
CA LYS A 69 -6.16 -10.38 -6.76
C LYS A 69 -7.12 -11.00 -5.76
N TYR A 70 -6.76 -10.97 -4.47
CA TYR A 70 -7.63 -11.47 -3.41
C TYR A 70 -8.97 -10.74 -3.38
N PHE A 71 -8.95 -9.40 -3.43
CA PHE A 71 -10.19 -8.62 -3.41
C PHE A 71 -11.03 -8.81 -4.67
N LEU A 72 -10.42 -8.97 -5.87
CA LEU A 72 -11.17 -9.31 -7.06
C LEU A 72 -11.89 -10.65 -6.92
N GLN A 73 -11.18 -11.69 -6.50
CA GLN A 73 -11.78 -13.01 -6.30
C GLN A 73 -12.91 -12.97 -5.25
N ARG A 74 -12.71 -12.19 -4.19
CA ARG A 74 -13.74 -12.05 -3.15
C ARG A 74 -14.97 -11.32 -3.66
N LEU A 75 -14.78 -10.27 -4.46
CA LEU A 75 -15.88 -9.57 -5.12
C LEU A 75 -16.67 -10.47 -6.07
N ASP A 76 -15.96 -11.24 -6.90
CA ASP A 76 -16.60 -12.20 -7.80
C ASP A 76 -17.47 -13.21 -7.03
N GLN A 77 -16.95 -13.75 -5.91
CA GLN A 77 -17.71 -14.67 -5.06
C GLN A 77 -18.95 -14.00 -4.44
N ASP A 78 -18.80 -12.79 -3.88
CA ASP A 78 -19.90 -12.04 -3.26
C ASP A 78 -20.99 -11.71 -4.31
N ILE A 79 -20.61 -11.43 -5.56
CA ILE A 79 -21.52 -11.19 -6.68
C ILE A 79 -22.25 -12.49 -7.09
N GLU A 80 -21.52 -13.60 -7.20
CA GLU A 80 -22.10 -14.90 -7.52
C GLU A 80 -23.12 -15.34 -6.43
N GLU A 81 -22.78 -15.16 -5.16
CA GLU A 81 -23.66 -15.50 -4.02
C GLU A 81 -24.92 -14.62 -3.99
N SER A 82 -24.82 -13.34 -4.33
CA SER A 82 -25.95 -12.40 -4.29
C SER A 82 -26.85 -12.48 -5.52
N GLY A 83 -26.29 -12.88 -6.67
CA GLY A 83 -26.93 -12.83 -7.99
C GLY A 83 -27.17 -11.42 -8.53
N ASP A 84 -26.68 -10.36 -7.85
CA ASP A 84 -26.86 -8.96 -8.22
C ASP A 84 -25.57 -8.18 -8.02
N ALA A 85 -24.84 -7.97 -9.10
CA ALA A 85 -23.55 -7.31 -9.09
C ALA A 85 -23.63 -5.84 -8.64
N VAL A 86 -24.63 -5.10 -9.15
CA VAL A 86 -24.78 -3.66 -8.86
C VAL A 86 -25.07 -3.48 -7.36
N LYS A 87 -26.04 -4.19 -6.83
CA LYS A 87 -26.39 -4.14 -5.42
C LYS A 87 -25.19 -4.47 -4.53
N THR A 88 -24.45 -5.53 -4.84
CA THR A 88 -23.27 -5.94 -4.08
C THR A 88 -22.20 -4.84 -4.06
N LEU A 89 -21.90 -4.25 -5.21
CA LEU A 89 -20.91 -3.18 -5.29
C LEU A 89 -21.34 -1.90 -4.56
N LEU A 90 -22.61 -1.52 -4.65
CA LEU A 90 -23.15 -0.37 -3.91
C LEU A 90 -23.14 -0.60 -2.39
N GLU A 91 -23.44 -1.81 -1.94
CA GLU A 91 -23.34 -2.15 -0.51
C GLU A 91 -21.90 -2.05 -0.01
N ILE A 92 -20.91 -2.57 -0.75
CA ILE A 92 -19.49 -2.47 -0.42
C ILE A 92 -19.05 -1.02 -0.40
N LYS A 93 -19.40 -0.22 -1.42
CA LYS A 93 -19.14 1.23 -1.47
C LYS A 93 -19.71 1.93 -0.23
N SER A 94 -20.96 1.64 0.13
CA SER A 94 -21.59 2.19 1.32
C SER A 94 -20.85 1.83 2.61
N LYS A 95 -20.42 0.57 2.77
CA LYS A 95 -19.62 0.12 3.93
C LYS A 95 -18.29 0.84 4.00
N VAL A 96 -17.57 0.98 2.89
CA VAL A 96 -16.29 1.70 2.82
C VAL A 96 -16.46 3.17 3.15
N SER A 97 -17.50 3.81 2.61
CA SER A 97 -17.80 5.24 2.87
C SER A 97 -18.17 5.53 4.32
N LYS A 98 -18.69 4.55 5.04
CA LYS A 98 -19.03 4.66 6.48
C LYS A 98 -17.87 4.28 7.40
N ALA A 99 -16.74 3.81 6.86
CA ALA A 99 -15.59 3.45 7.67
C ALA A 99 -15.03 4.68 8.40
N VAL A 100 -14.82 4.54 9.68
CA VAL A 100 -14.19 5.58 10.51
C VAL A 100 -12.68 5.33 10.55
N LEU A 101 -11.91 6.33 10.12
CA LEU A 101 -10.46 6.30 10.12
C LEU A 101 -9.92 7.28 11.15
N VAL A 102 -8.90 6.86 11.89
CA VAL A 102 -8.18 7.72 12.83
C VAL A 102 -6.83 8.08 12.21
N LYS A 103 -6.58 9.37 11.99
CA LYS A 103 -5.28 9.90 11.60
C LYS A 103 -4.55 10.35 12.86
N ILE A 104 -3.34 9.83 13.09
CA ILE A 104 -2.49 10.22 14.20
C ILE A 104 -1.24 10.87 13.62
N GLU A 105 -0.98 12.10 14.03
CA GLU A 105 0.23 12.84 13.69
C GLU A 105 1.16 12.88 14.91
N VAL A 106 2.43 12.63 14.70
CA VAL A 106 3.47 12.62 15.75
C VAL A 106 4.60 13.55 15.36
N GLY A 107 5.31 14.08 16.38
CA GLY A 107 6.34 15.09 16.18
C GLY A 107 7.70 14.54 15.73
N SER A 108 7.95 13.24 15.91
CA SER A 108 9.23 12.62 15.57
C SER A 108 9.07 11.19 15.06
N HIS A 109 10.06 10.70 14.31
CA HIS A 109 10.09 9.31 13.86
C HIS A 109 10.19 8.31 15.01
N ALA A 110 10.88 8.66 16.10
CA ALA A 110 10.97 7.81 17.29
C ALA A 110 9.63 7.62 17.97
N GLU A 111 8.81 8.69 18.06
CA GLU A 111 7.44 8.61 18.58
C GLU A 111 6.53 7.81 17.64
N ALA A 112 6.64 8.03 16.31
CA ALA A 112 5.92 7.28 15.31
C ALA A 112 6.22 5.78 15.43
N TYR A 113 7.47 5.42 15.64
CA TYR A 113 7.90 4.04 15.83
C TYR A 113 7.28 3.41 17.07
N THR A 114 7.40 4.05 18.24
CA THR A 114 6.84 3.55 19.50
C THR A 114 5.32 3.36 19.40
N LEU A 115 4.64 4.34 18.81
CA LEU A 115 3.21 4.26 18.59
C LEU A 115 2.84 3.11 17.64
N PHE A 116 3.57 2.97 16.53
CA PHE A 116 3.34 1.95 15.53
C PHE A 116 3.56 0.54 16.10
N GLU A 117 4.60 0.32 16.90
CA GLU A 117 4.81 -0.95 17.61
C GLU A 117 3.65 -1.27 18.56
N SER A 118 3.23 -0.29 19.37
CA SER A 118 2.17 -0.49 20.35
C SER A 118 0.82 -0.81 19.72
N LEU A 119 0.49 -0.19 18.58
CA LEU A 119 -0.74 -0.44 17.85
C LEU A 119 -0.73 -1.78 17.10
N ASN A 120 0.40 -2.16 16.52
CA ASN A 120 0.51 -3.40 15.73
C ASN A 120 0.65 -4.66 16.58
N ASN A 121 0.93 -4.56 17.88
CA ASN A 121 0.94 -5.72 18.78
C ASN A 121 -0.42 -6.45 18.90
N ARG A 122 -1.50 -5.86 18.37
CA ARG A 122 -2.85 -6.42 18.35
C ARG A 122 -3.32 -6.92 16.99
N GLY A 123 -2.47 -6.82 15.95
CA GLY A 123 -2.80 -7.16 14.55
C GLY A 123 -1.76 -8.05 13.89
N ALA A 124 -1.51 -7.84 12.60
CA ALA A 124 -0.42 -8.51 11.89
C ALA A 124 0.93 -8.04 12.46
N PRO A 125 1.74 -8.94 13.02
CA PRO A 125 3.02 -8.54 13.63
C PRO A 125 3.94 -7.93 12.56
N LEU A 126 4.71 -6.93 12.99
CA LEU A 126 5.81 -6.40 12.19
C LEU A 126 6.82 -7.52 11.91
N THR A 127 7.37 -7.50 10.72
CA THR A 127 8.46 -8.41 10.40
C THR A 127 9.73 -8.00 11.15
N ALA A 128 10.64 -8.94 11.38
CA ALA A 128 11.93 -8.64 11.99
C ALA A 128 12.69 -7.54 11.22
N ILE A 129 12.56 -7.53 9.89
CA ILE A 129 13.16 -6.52 9.00
C ILE A 129 12.53 -5.14 9.23
N ASP A 130 11.22 -5.07 9.42
CA ASP A 130 10.55 -3.80 9.73
C ASP A 130 10.99 -3.25 11.09
N LEU A 131 11.15 -4.11 12.09
CA LEU A 131 11.65 -3.73 13.42
C LEU A 131 13.08 -3.20 13.35
N MET A 132 13.97 -3.90 12.63
CA MET A 132 15.36 -3.46 12.42
C MET A 132 15.42 -2.12 11.68
N LYS A 133 14.68 -1.99 10.57
CA LYS A 133 14.59 -0.72 9.84
C LYS A 133 14.24 0.44 10.77
N ASN A 134 13.18 0.27 11.53
CA ASN A 134 12.70 1.32 12.40
C ASN A 134 13.71 1.66 13.52
N LEU A 135 14.38 0.66 14.07
CA LEU A 135 15.44 0.87 15.06
C LEU A 135 16.64 1.63 14.48
N ILE A 136 17.05 1.30 13.26
CA ILE A 136 18.16 1.96 12.55
C ILE A 136 17.78 3.41 12.27
N LEU A 137 16.59 3.67 11.73
CA LEU A 137 16.10 5.03 11.47
C LEU A 137 16.04 5.87 12.74
N ALA A 138 15.51 5.33 13.84
CA ALA A 138 15.45 6.03 15.12
C ALA A 138 16.84 6.32 15.72
N ARG A 139 17.83 5.44 15.50
CA ARG A 139 19.22 5.68 15.90
C ARG A 139 19.90 6.75 15.04
N ALA A 140 19.69 6.72 13.73
CA ALA A 140 20.22 7.70 12.79
C ALA A 140 19.74 9.12 13.15
N GLU A 141 18.45 9.28 13.41
CA GLU A 141 17.86 10.55 13.83
C GLU A 141 18.52 11.07 15.12
N ARG A 142 18.73 10.21 16.12
CA ARG A 142 19.44 10.57 17.37
C ARG A 142 20.90 10.94 17.15
N SER A 143 21.53 10.44 16.10
CA SER A 143 22.91 10.73 15.72
C SER A 143 23.05 11.99 14.86
N GLY A 144 21.94 12.67 14.57
CA GLY A 144 21.90 13.87 13.73
C GLY A 144 21.92 13.61 12.22
N MET A 145 21.77 12.35 11.78
CA MET A 145 21.50 12.03 10.37
C MET A 145 20.06 12.40 10.04
N THR A 146 19.82 12.85 8.80
CA THR A 146 18.44 13.01 8.35
C THR A 146 17.81 11.63 8.17
N CYS A 147 16.51 11.54 8.45
CA CYS A 147 15.79 10.29 8.27
C CYS A 147 15.75 9.86 6.80
N ASP A 148 15.72 10.85 5.88
CA ASP A 148 15.68 10.61 4.45
C ASP A 148 17.00 10.00 3.96
N ASP A 149 18.15 10.53 4.35
CA ASP A 149 19.47 9.97 3.99
C ASP A 149 19.61 8.52 4.49
N CYS A 150 19.26 8.27 5.75
CA CYS A 150 19.32 6.93 6.31
C CYS A 150 18.34 5.97 5.63
N PHE A 151 17.21 6.49 5.18
CA PHE A 151 16.24 5.70 4.44
C PHE A 151 16.73 5.36 3.03
N GLU A 152 17.40 6.27 2.33
CA GLU A 152 18.04 6.01 1.04
C GLU A 152 19.12 4.92 1.15
N ASP A 153 19.94 4.97 2.20
CA ASP A 153 20.92 3.92 2.49
C ASP A 153 20.25 2.57 2.73
N TRP A 154 19.15 2.55 3.50
CA TRP A 154 18.35 1.34 3.71
C TRP A 154 17.76 0.79 2.40
N GLN A 155 17.23 1.64 1.54
CA GLN A 155 16.71 1.26 0.22
C GLN A 155 17.81 0.67 -0.67
N THR A 156 18.99 1.30 -0.65
CA THR A 156 20.17 0.84 -1.40
C THR A 156 20.59 -0.54 -0.93
N LEU A 157 20.67 -0.77 0.38
CA LEU A 157 20.97 -2.08 0.97
C LEU A 157 19.95 -3.13 0.52
N LEU A 158 18.66 -2.84 0.62
CA LEU A 158 17.61 -3.77 0.19
C LEU A 158 17.68 -4.05 -1.33
N GLY A 159 18.07 -3.06 -2.13
CA GLY A 159 18.28 -3.22 -3.57
C GLY A 159 19.33 -4.29 -3.93
N TYR A 160 20.35 -4.48 -3.09
CA TYR A 160 21.33 -5.56 -3.24
C TYR A 160 20.79 -6.93 -2.83
N LEU A 161 19.78 -7.00 -1.96
CA LEU A 161 19.30 -8.23 -1.35
C LEU A 161 18.12 -8.88 -2.08
N THR A 162 17.67 -8.34 -3.19
CA THR A 162 16.47 -8.78 -3.90
C THR A 162 15.15 -8.54 -3.14
N ASP A 163 14.00 -8.65 -3.84
CA ASP A 163 12.66 -8.50 -3.23
C ASP A 163 12.17 -9.75 -2.47
N ASP A 164 13.04 -10.73 -2.24
CA ASP A 164 12.68 -11.94 -1.51
C ASP A 164 12.89 -11.76 -0.01
N TYR A 165 11.79 -11.78 0.74
CA TYR A 165 11.81 -11.62 2.19
C TYR A 165 12.70 -12.65 2.88
N SER A 166 12.70 -13.90 2.43
CA SER A 166 13.51 -14.98 3.07
C SER A 166 15.02 -14.73 2.91
N THR A 167 15.43 -14.19 1.78
CA THR A 167 16.82 -13.78 1.51
C THR A 167 17.21 -12.59 2.38
N GLN A 168 16.34 -11.59 2.51
CA GLN A 168 16.57 -10.44 3.38
C GLN A 168 16.67 -10.88 4.85
N GLU A 169 15.73 -11.70 5.32
CA GLU A 169 15.73 -12.21 6.70
C GLU A 169 16.98 -13.00 7.01
N ARG A 170 17.44 -13.88 6.10
CA ARG A 170 18.68 -14.66 6.26
C ARG A 170 19.90 -13.76 6.35
N PHE A 171 19.99 -12.74 5.49
CA PHE A 171 21.07 -11.77 5.54
C PHE A 171 21.13 -11.08 6.90
N PHE A 172 20.03 -10.52 7.36
CA PHE A 172 20.00 -9.79 8.64
C PHE A 172 20.28 -10.69 9.84
N ARG A 173 19.84 -11.95 9.84
CA ARG A 173 20.19 -12.92 10.89
C ARG A 173 21.67 -13.25 10.97
N GLN A 174 22.42 -13.11 9.89
CA GLN A 174 23.89 -13.39 9.89
C GLN A 174 24.71 -12.20 10.37
N TYR A 175 24.18 -11.00 10.29
CA TYR A 175 24.91 -9.76 10.61
C TYR A 175 24.42 -9.06 11.88
N TYR A 176 23.41 -9.59 12.53
CA TYR A 176 22.85 -9.13 13.79
C TYR A 176 22.80 -10.25 14.83
#